data_12440e991eca0208121fa6033170c2c1
#
_entry.id   12440e991eca0208121fa6033170c2c1
#
_cell.length_a   1.000
_cell.length_b   1.000
_cell.length_c   1.000
_cell.angle_alpha   90.00
_cell.angle_beta   90.00
_cell.angle_gamma   90.00
#
_symmetry.space_group_name_H-M   'P 1'
#
loop_
_entity.id
_entity.type
_entity.pdbx_description
1 polymer ?
#
loop_
_entity_poly.entity_id
_entity_poly.type
_entity_poly.pdbx_seq_one_letter_code
_entity_poly.pdbx_strand_id
1 'polypeptide(L)'
;YDDPCPFDGYETIGEALLEPTRIYADLLGPLRDHDVHGAAHVTGGGWTNLERLGDNRYVVDDPFDSQPVFEFVQSEGNVSDEEMHRTFNMGTGFVAAVDTADADALAEATDGRVIGRVDDGDASVSIRGLTL
;
A
#
# COMPACT_ATOMS: atom_id res chain seq x y z
N TYR A 1 20.56 -10.06 -12.50
CA TYR A 1 19.26 -10.76 -12.34
C TYR A 1 19.45 -12.25 -12.03
N ASP A 2 20.56 -12.86 -12.49
CA ASP A 2 20.87 -14.28 -12.28
C ASP A 2 21.57 -14.55 -10.94
N ASP A 3 21.82 -13.52 -10.13
CA ASP A 3 22.41 -13.66 -8.81
C ASP A 3 21.42 -14.38 -7.87
N PRO A 4 21.91 -15.23 -6.94
CA PRO A 4 21.09 -15.92 -5.96
C PRO A 4 20.25 -14.91 -5.16
N CYS A 5 18.96 -15.23 -4.95
CA CYS A 5 18.09 -14.40 -4.14
C CYS A 5 18.53 -14.45 -2.66
N PRO A 6 18.74 -13.30 -1.99
CA PRO A 6 19.20 -13.26 -0.59
C PRO A 6 18.09 -13.51 0.43
N PHE A 7 16.83 -13.69 -0.02
CA PHE A 7 15.66 -13.96 0.82
C PHE A 7 14.86 -15.15 0.27
N ASP A 8 14.05 -15.77 1.13
CA ASP A 8 13.30 -16.98 0.81
C ASP A 8 12.20 -16.76 -0.25
N GLY A 9 11.87 -17.84 -0.97
CA GLY A 9 10.75 -17.88 -1.91
C GLY A 9 11.16 -17.81 -3.39
N TYR A 10 12.40 -17.43 -3.70
CA TYR A 10 12.91 -17.31 -5.08
C TYR A 10 14.33 -17.85 -5.19
N GLU A 11 14.68 -18.40 -6.36
CA GLU A 11 16.07 -18.86 -6.62
C GLU A 11 16.98 -17.69 -7.00
N THR A 12 16.46 -16.73 -7.77
CA THR A 12 17.23 -15.59 -8.24
C THR A 12 16.54 -14.26 -7.94
N ILE A 13 17.31 -13.18 -7.91
CA ILE A 13 16.77 -11.81 -7.79
C ILE A 13 15.83 -11.49 -8.96
N GLY A 14 16.14 -11.98 -10.15
CA GLY A 14 15.28 -11.80 -11.33
C GLY A 14 13.90 -12.39 -11.17
N GLU A 15 13.79 -13.59 -10.58
CA GLU A 15 12.49 -14.22 -10.28
C GLU A 15 11.67 -13.39 -9.29
N ALA A 16 12.30 -12.91 -8.21
CA ALA A 16 11.62 -12.06 -7.24
C ALA A 16 11.08 -10.75 -7.86
N LEU A 17 11.84 -10.15 -8.78
CA LEU A 17 11.43 -8.93 -9.47
C LEU A 17 10.37 -9.16 -10.57
N LEU A 18 10.22 -10.39 -11.05
CA LEU A 18 9.21 -10.78 -12.04
C LEU A 18 7.88 -11.20 -11.40
N GLU A 19 7.79 -11.24 -10.07
CA GLU A 19 6.52 -11.56 -9.40
C GLU A 19 5.41 -10.60 -9.85
N PRO A 20 4.30 -11.10 -10.42
CA PRO A 20 3.28 -10.23 -10.98
C PRO A 20 2.50 -9.50 -9.88
N THR A 21 2.21 -8.23 -10.12
CA THR A 21 1.31 -7.46 -9.27
C THR A 21 -0.09 -8.09 -9.24
N ARG A 22 -0.70 -8.17 -8.05
CA ARG A 22 -2.09 -8.62 -7.88
C ARG A 22 -3.03 -7.81 -8.79
N ILE A 23 -3.96 -8.51 -9.44
CA ILE A 23 -5.06 -7.90 -10.21
C ILE A 23 -6.22 -7.64 -9.23
N TYR A 24 -6.64 -6.38 -9.12
CA TYR A 24 -7.67 -5.93 -8.17
C TYR A 24 -9.08 -5.83 -8.79
N ALA A 25 -9.34 -6.48 -9.93
CA ALA A 25 -10.65 -6.44 -10.59
C ALA A 25 -11.76 -7.09 -9.76
N ASP A 26 -11.42 -8.03 -8.90
CA ASP A 26 -12.31 -8.69 -7.94
C ASP A 26 -12.88 -7.74 -6.87
N LEU A 27 -12.21 -6.63 -6.60
CA LEU A 27 -12.66 -5.62 -5.64
C LEU A 27 -13.83 -4.77 -6.17
N LEU A 28 -14.09 -4.74 -7.47
CA LEU A 28 -15.11 -3.86 -8.06
C LEU A 28 -16.53 -4.12 -7.54
N GLY A 29 -16.87 -5.36 -7.24
CA GLY A 29 -18.16 -5.71 -6.63
C GLY A 29 -18.27 -5.12 -5.22
N PRO A 30 -17.42 -5.58 -4.27
CA PRO A 30 -17.42 -5.04 -2.91
C PRO A 30 -17.34 -3.52 -2.82
N LEU A 31 -16.50 -2.87 -3.64
CA LEU A 31 -16.39 -1.41 -3.65
C LEU A 31 -17.68 -0.69 -4.08
N ARG A 32 -18.52 -1.32 -4.90
CA ARG A 32 -19.83 -0.76 -5.31
C ARG A 32 -20.93 -0.97 -4.29
N ASP A 33 -20.80 -2.00 -3.47
CA ASP A 33 -21.81 -2.40 -2.49
C ASP A 33 -21.65 -1.68 -1.14
N HIS A 34 -20.59 -0.85 -0.98
CA HIS A 34 -20.28 -0.09 0.22
C HIS A 34 -20.13 1.39 -0.10
N ASP A 35 -20.26 2.26 0.91
CA ASP A 35 -20.10 3.72 0.77
C ASP A 35 -18.62 4.12 0.69
N VAL A 36 -18.04 3.94 -0.51
CA VAL A 36 -16.64 4.24 -0.81
C VAL A 36 -16.51 5.66 -1.34
N HIS A 37 -15.77 6.49 -0.61
CA HIS A 37 -15.50 7.89 -0.96
C HIS A 37 -14.35 8.05 -1.95
N GLY A 38 -13.44 7.09 -2.01
CA GLY A 38 -12.33 7.08 -2.94
C GLY A 38 -11.48 5.82 -2.83
N ALA A 39 -10.73 5.53 -3.89
CA ALA A 39 -9.84 4.39 -3.93
C ALA A 39 -8.56 4.72 -4.72
N ALA A 40 -7.44 4.20 -4.27
CA ALA A 40 -6.15 4.39 -4.89
C ALA A 40 -5.41 3.06 -5.09
N HIS A 41 -4.90 2.85 -6.30
CA HIS A 41 -3.88 1.84 -6.56
C HIS A 41 -2.53 2.43 -6.17
N VAL A 42 -1.86 1.84 -5.18
CA VAL A 42 -0.58 2.30 -4.66
C VAL A 42 0.53 1.78 -5.57
N THR A 43 0.84 2.56 -6.60
CA THR A 43 1.83 2.26 -7.65
C THR A 43 3.00 3.24 -7.60
N GLY A 44 3.59 3.62 -8.74
CA GLY A 44 4.63 4.65 -8.80
C GLY A 44 4.21 5.94 -8.09
N GLY A 45 5.04 6.45 -7.21
CA GLY A 45 4.70 7.50 -6.23
C GLY A 45 4.30 6.96 -4.86
N GLY A 46 4.27 5.62 -4.71
CA GLY A 46 4.04 4.97 -3.42
C GLY A 46 2.79 5.46 -2.70
N TRP A 47 2.92 5.71 -1.42
CA TRP A 47 1.83 6.14 -0.56
C TRP A 47 1.32 7.57 -0.82
N THR A 48 2.10 8.43 -1.50
CA THR A 48 1.61 9.77 -1.88
C THR A 48 0.43 9.72 -2.86
N ASN A 49 0.13 8.57 -3.45
CA ASN A 49 -1.08 8.37 -4.24
C ASN A 49 -2.38 8.62 -3.45
N LEU A 50 -2.35 8.51 -2.11
CA LEU A 50 -3.53 8.80 -1.28
C LEU A 50 -3.91 10.28 -1.29
N GLU A 51 -2.97 11.21 -1.48
CA GLU A 51 -3.24 12.64 -1.60
C GLU A 51 -4.18 12.98 -2.77
N ARG A 52 -4.28 12.08 -3.75
CA ARG A 52 -5.19 12.24 -4.89
C ARG A 52 -6.67 11.98 -4.54
N LEU A 53 -6.93 11.40 -3.37
CA LEU A 53 -8.29 11.10 -2.91
C LEU A 53 -9.00 12.34 -2.34
N GLY A 54 -8.27 13.40 -1.98
CA GLY A 54 -8.82 14.66 -1.48
C GLY A 54 -7.89 15.38 -0.50
N ASP A 55 -8.29 16.60 -0.13
CA ASP A 55 -7.54 17.46 0.79
C ASP A 55 -7.78 17.03 2.25
N ASN A 56 -7.33 15.83 2.59
CA ASN A 56 -7.47 15.23 3.92
C ASN A 56 -6.11 14.72 4.41
N ARG A 57 -6.02 14.45 5.70
CA ARG A 57 -4.89 13.77 6.30
C ARG A 57 -5.14 12.28 6.39
N TYR A 58 -4.34 11.49 5.69
CA TYR A 58 -4.40 10.02 5.68
C TYR A 58 -3.43 9.46 6.71
N VAL A 59 -3.96 8.85 7.77
CA VAL A 59 -3.15 8.26 8.85
C VAL A 59 -3.23 6.74 8.75
N VAL A 60 -2.12 6.12 8.41
CA VAL A 60 -1.99 4.67 8.23
C VAL A 60 -1.15 4.11 9.37
N ASP A 61 -1.79 3.40 10.30
CA ASP A 61 -1.17 2.88 11.50
C ASP A 61 -0.82 1.38 11.37
N ASP A 62 -1.58 0.63 10.57
CA ASP A 62 -1.46 -0.82 10.41
C ASP A 62 -1.45 -1.28 8.94
N PRO A 63 -0.49 -0.79 8.10
CA PRO A 63 -0.36 -1.26 6.72
C PRO A 63 -0.01 -2.75 6.67
N PHE A 64 -0.20 -3.39 5.50
CA PHE A 64 0.30 -4.74 5.28
C PHE A 64 1.83 -4.78 5.41
N ASP A 65 2.36 -5.95 5.77
CA ASP A 65 3.80 -6.14 5.86
C ASP A 65 4.43 -6.03 4.46
N SER A 66 5.61 -5.41 4.41
CA SER A 66 6.37 -5.30 3.16
C SER A 66 6.94 -6.65 2.75
N GLN A 67 7.00 -6.92 1.44
CA GLN A 67 7.71 -8.09 0.93
C GLN A 67 9.23 -7.91 1.10
N PRO A 68 9.99 -9.01 1.29
CA PRO A 68 11.45 -8.94 1.51
C PRO A 68 12.23 -8.22 0.42
N VAL A 69 11.71 -8.18 -0.81
CA VAL A 69 12.34 -7.45 -1.92
C VAL A 69 12.50 -5.95 -1.63
N PHE A 70 11.59 -5.35 -0.86
CA PHE A 70 11.69 -3.92 -0.50
C PHE A 70 12.81 -3.68 0.51
N GLU A 71 12.99 -4.57 1.50
CA GLU A 71 14.11 -4.49 2.44
C GLU A 71 15.45 -4.66 1.72
N PHE A 72 15.49 -5.58 0.76
CA PHE A 72 16.66 -5.77 -0.10
C PHE A 72 16.99 -4.51 -0.89
N VAL A 73 16.02 -3.93 -1.59
CA VAL A 73 16.23 -2.68 -2.37
C VAL A 73 16.67 -1.53 -1.46
N GLN A 74 16.06 -1.40 -0.29
CA GLN A 74 16.39 -0.36 0.67
C GLN A 74 17.83 -0.47 1.16
N SER A 75 18.25 -1.68 1.55
CA SER A 75 19.59 -1.92 2.10
C SER A 75 20.68 -1.77 1.04
N GLU A 76 20.52 -2.37 -0.14
CA GLU A 76 21.48 -2.28 -1.23
C GLU A 76 21.59 -0.87 -1.82
N GLY A 77 20.46 -0.15 -1.90
CA GLY A 77 20.40 1.22 -2.40
C GLY A 77 20.72 2.28 -1.33
N ASN A 78 20.83 1.90 -0.05
CA ASN A 78 20.93 2.84 1.08
C ASN A 78 19.84 3.93 1.01
N VAL A 79 18.60 3.51 0.73
CA VAL A 79 17.44 4.38 0.56
C VAL A 79 16.78 4.66 1.91
N SER A 80 16.39 5.91 2.15
CA SER A 80 15.68 6.26 3.39
C SER A 80 14.26 5.67 3.44
N ASP A 81 13.72 5.46 4.65
CA ASP A 81 12.34 5.00 4.84
C ASP A 81 11.33 5.92 4.14
N GLU A 82 11.53 7.23 4.22
CA GLU A 82 10.68 8.21 3.55
C GLU A 82 10.66 7.99 2.03
N GLU A 83 11.82 7.84 1.41
CA GLU A 83 11.93 7.64 -0.04
C GLU A 83 11.35 6.28 -0.47
N MET A 84 11.53 5.23 0.35
CA MET A 84 10.91 3.93 0.10
C MET A 84 9.37 4.06 0.05
N HIS A 85 8.76 4.75 1.00
CA HIS A 85 7.31 4.94 1.04
C HIS A 85 6.80 5.92 -0.02
N ARG A 86 7.62 6.88 -0.46
CA ARG A 86 7.30 7.77 -1.59
C ARG A 86 7.40 7.07 -2.95
N THR A 87 8.17 6.00 -3.04
CA THR A 87 8.43 5.30 -4.31
C THR A 87 7.63 4.02 -4.44
N PHE A 88 7.52 3.23 -3.37
CA PHE A 88 6.95 1.88 -3.37
C PHE A 88 5.69 1.77 -2.52
N ASN A 89 4.89 0.75 -2.81
CA ASN A 89 3.68 0.43 -2.06
C ASN A 89 3.95 -0.25 -0.70
N MET A 90 5.17 -0.71 -0.48
CA MET A 90 5.63 -1.39 0.76
C MET A 90 4.68 -2.49 1.24
N GLY A 91 4.12 -3.29 0.29
CA GLY A 91 3.22 -4.40 0.59
C GLY A 91 1.72 -4.08 0.52
N THR A 92 1.34 -2.80 0.44
CA THR A 92 -0.06 -2.37 0.37
C THR A 92 -0.39 -1.83 -1.02
N GLY A 93 -0.91 -2.67 -1.91
CA GLY A 93 -1.09 -2.32 -3.33
C GLY A 93 -2.37 -1.56 -3.64
N PHE A 94 -3.40 -1.62 -2.79
CA PHE A 94 -4.68 -0.96 -3.01
C PHE A 94 -5.27 -0.46 -1.70
N VAL A 95 -5.80 0.76 -1.68
CA VAL A 95 -6.43 1.40 -0.52
C VAL A 95 -7.76 2.02 -0.94
N ALA A 96 -8.78 1.87 -0.09
CA ALA A 96 -10.06 2.56 -0.21
C ALA A 96 -10.34 3.39 1.04
N ALA A 97 -10.82 4.60 0.84
CA ALA A 97 -11.44 5.44 1.86
C ALA A 97 -12.94 5.19 1.84
N VAL A 98 -13.51 4.80 2.96
CA VAL A 98 -14.89 4.33 3.08
C VAL A 98 -15.53 4.93 4.33
N ASP A 99 -16.86 5.00 4.37
CA ASP A 99 -17.57 5.36 5.61
C ASP A 99 -17.17 4.42 6.75
N THR A 100 -17.02 4.97 7.95
CA THR A 100 -16.59 4.19 9.13
C THR A 100 -17.53 3.03 9.43
N ALA A 101 -18.83 3.16 9.14
CA ALA A 101 -19.81 2.12 9.37
C ALA A 101 -19.62 0.90 8.44
N ASP A 102 -19.03 1.11 7.27
CA ASP A 102 -18.81 0.08 6.26
C ASP A 102 -17.39 -0.51 6.27
N ALA A 103 -16.46 0.08 7.03
CA ALA A 103 -15.05 -0.26 6.98
C ALA A 103 -14.75 -1.74 7.25
N ASP A 104 -15.32 -2.30 8.33
CA ASP A 104 -15.10 -3.71 8.70
C ASP A 104 -15.76 -4.66 7.68
N ALA A 105 -16.97 -4.32 7.20
CA ALA A 105 -17.69 -5.14 6.23
C ALA A 105 -16.98 -5.18 4.87
N LEU A 106 -16.45 -4.04 4.41
CA LEU A 106 -15.64 -4.00 3.18
C LEU A 106 -14.33 -4.77 3.36
N ALA A 107 -13.66 -4.62 4.49
CA ALA A 107 -12.43 -5.36 4.78
C ALA A 107 -12.67 -6.88 4.72
N GLU A 108 -13.74 -7.39 5.35
CA GLU A 108 -14.13 -8.80 5.29
C GLU A 108 -14.46 -9.26 3.87
N ALA A 109 -15.19 -8.44 3.09
CA ALA A 109 -15.60 -8.78 1.73
C ALA A 109 -14.44 -8.80 0.71
N THR A 110 -13.27 -8.25 1.06
CA THR A 110 -12.12 -8.09 0.16
C THR A 110 -10.87 -8.84 0.61
N ASP A 111 -10.95 -9.66 1.67
CA ASP A 111 -9.79 -10.21 2.38
C ASP A 111 -8.78 -9.10 2.77
N GLY A 112 -9.31 -7.91 3.01
CA GLY A 112 -8.55 -6.74 3.39
C GLY A 112 -8.52 -6.54 4.91
N ARG A 113 -8.11 -5.35 5.32
CA ARG A 113 -8.21 -4.90 6.71
C ARG A 113 -8.30 -3.38 6.79
N VAL A 114 -8.80 -2.89 7.91
CA VAL A 114 -8.74 -1.47 8.22
C VAL A 114 -7.30 -1.13 8.60
N ILE A 115 -6.64 -0.32 7.78
CA ILE A 115 -5.21 0.02 7.92
C ILE A 115 -4.97 1.37 8.59
N GLY A 116 -6.03 2.18 8.77
CA GLY A 116 -5.90 3.51 9.32
C GLY A 116 -7.19 4.30 9.22
N ARG A 117 -7.06 5.62 9.18
CA ARG A 117 -8.20 6.54 9.16
C ARG A 117 -7.90 7.77 8.30
N VAL A 118 -8.96 8.47 7.96
CA VAL A 118 -8.91 9.79 7.31
C VAL A 118 -9.34 10.84 8.33
N ASP A 119 -8.47 11.81 8.57
CA ASP A 119 -8.72 12.95 9.47
C ASP A 119 -8.87 14.23 8.64
N ASP A 120 -9.58 15.22 9.18
CA ASP A 120 -9.60 16.57 8.61
C ASP A 120 -8.20 17.18 8.62
N GLY A 121 -7.81 17.85 7.55
CA GLY A 121 -6.51 18.52 7.45
C GLY A 121 -6.08 18.79 6.02
N ASP A 122 -4.90 19.34 5.87
CA ASP A 122 -4.28 19.52 4.55
C ASP A 122 -3.81 18.16 4.01
N ALA A 123 -3.82 18.02 2.67
CA ALA A 123 -3.39 16.81 1.99
C ALA A 123 -2.03 16.34 2.48
N SER A 124 -2.01 15.21 3.18
CA SER A 124 -0.79 14.61 3.73
C SER A 124 -0.99 13.14 4.05
N VAL A 125 0.08 12.38 4.04
CA VAL A 125 0.09 10.96 4.38
C VAL A 125 1.06 10.71 5.52
N SER A 126 0.63 9.99 6.54
CA SER A 126 1.46 9.54 7.65
C SER A 126 1.38 8.02 7.77
N ILE A 127 2.53 7.34 7.73
CA ILE A 127 2.64 5.88 7.84
C ILE A 127 3.39 5.54 9.13
N ARG A 128 2.70 4.92 10.10
CA ARG A 128 3.31 4.58 11.41
C ARG A 128 4.07 5.75 12.04
N GLY A 129 3.56 6.98 11.85
CA GLY A 129 4.16 8.21 12.37
C GLY A 129 5.22 8.86 11.46
N LEU A 130 5.62 8.24 10.37
CA LEU A 130 6.44 8.86 9.32
C LEU A 130 5.52 9.71 8.42
N THR A 131 5.75 11.01 8.35
CA THR A 131 5.03 11.92 7.46
C THR A 131 5.76 12.04 6.13
N LEU A 132 5.01 11.86 5.03
CA LEU A 132 5.53 11.91 3.67
C LEU A 132 5.38 13.29 3.04
#